data_2349ed911122a8cdddbc8fcfb781ee30
#
_entry.id   2349ed911122a8cdddbc8fcfb781ee30
#
_cell.length_a   1.000
_cell.length_b   1.000
_cell.length_c   1.000
_cell.angle_alpha   90.00
_cell.angle_beta   90.00
_cell.angle_gamma   90.00
#
_symmetry.space_group_name_H-M   'P 1'
#
loop_
_entity.id
_entity.type
_entity.pdbx_description
1 polymer ?
#
loop_
_entity_poly.entity_id
_entity_poly.type
_entity_poly.pdbx_seq_one_letter_code
_entity_poly.pdbx_strand_id
1 'polypeptide(L)'
;DEGDGVNIRGSRGDATEYYVDGIKVRGSMGVPTSGIEQITVITGGLPAQYGDATGGIISVTTKGPSSKTRGGIGLETSSLFDGYNYNLLDGGISGAILKKRNADGTKGRSLIGYFLVGEFKSIDDTDPSAIGMWKVKDDVLANLQANPFIIAPNASAGFFSTSELLEKDDFENVQAKMNTNNTSLTVNGKLDFNPIKNTFLSL
;
A
#
# COMPACT_ATOMS: atom_id res chain seq x y z
N ASP A 1 -14.62 6.81 -4.02
CA ASP A 1 -13.91 6.03 -3.00
C ASP A 1 -14.21 6.65 -1.64
N GLU A 2 -15.30 6.25 -1.02
CA GLU A 2 -15.52 6.49 0.39
C GLU A 2 -14.50 5.64 1.14
N GLY A 3 -13.55 6.33 1.76
CA GLY A 3 -12.39 5.74 2.35
C GLY A 3 -12.71 4.62 3.31
N ASP A 4 -11.92 3.57 3.21
CA ASP A 4 -11.80 2.42 4.12
C ASP A 4 -11.35 2.88 5.53
N GLY A 5 -12.04 3.88 6.08
CA GLY A 5 -11.80 4.41 7.41
C GLY A 5 -12.28 3.41 8.46
N VAL A 6 -11.45 3.11 9.44
CA VAL A 6 -11.84 2.28 10.59
C VAL A 6 -12.93 3.00 11.39
N ASN A 7 -14.08 2.37 11.49
CA ASN A 7 -15.21 2.89 12.29
C ASN A 7 -14.97 2.56 13.77
N ILE A 8 -14.77 3.58 14.59
CA ILE A 8 -14.63 3.44 16.04
C ILE A 8 -15.94 3.83 16.71
N ARG A 9 -16.51 2.92 17.51
CA ARG A 9 -17.76 3.12 18.26
C ARG A 9 -18.96 3.52 17.40
N GLY A 10 -19.04 3.04 16.15
CA GLY A 10 -20.13 3.37 15.24
C GLY A 10 -20.07 4.79 14.66
N SER A 11 -18.93 5.47 14.79
CA SER A 11 -18.68 6.73 14.09
C SER A 11 -18.53 6.49 12.57
N ARG A 12 -18.61 7.57 11.78
CA ARG A 12 -18.28 7.50 10.36
C ARG A 12 -16.80 7.23 10.19
N GLY A 13 -16.39 6.62 9.07
CA GLY A 13 -15.00 6.34 8.76
C GLY A 13 -14.10 7.57 8.74
N ASP A 14 -14.65 8.72 8.32
CA ASP A 14 -13.98 10.02 8.29
C ASP A 14 -13.79 10.66 9.68
N ALA A 15 -14.48 10.16 10.70
CA ALA A 15 -14.38 10.66 12.09
C ALA A 15 -13.17 10.06 12.84
N THR A 16 -12.53 9.04 12.30
CA THR A 16 -11.32 8.44 12.87
C THR A 16 -10.09 9.14 12.33
N GLU A 17 -9.24 9.58 13.22
CA GLU A 17 -8.00 10.28 12.85
C GLU A 17 -6.78 9.39 13.00
N TYR A 18 -5.83 9.57 12.08
CA TYR A 18 -4.59 8.81 12.02
C TYR A 18 -3.40 9.71 12.36
N TYR A 19 -2.52 9.20 13.19
CA TYR A 19 -1.26 9.85 13.56
C TYR A 19 -0.10 8.88 13.31
N VAL A 20 0.96 9.38 12.71
CA VAL A 20 2.23 8.66 12.53
C VAL A 20 3.32 9.46 13.24
N ASP A 21 3.97 8.86 14.22
CA ASP A 21 4.96 9.51 15.10
C ASP A 21 4.52 10.87 15.66
N GLY A 22 3.21 10.98 15.99
CA GLY A 22 2.60 12.19 16.52
C GLY A 22 2.17 13.23 15.48
N ILE A 23 2.39 12.99 14.20
CA ILE A 23 1.97 13.86 13.11
C ILE A 23 0.65 13.34 12.54
N LYS A 24 -0.36 14.22 12.45
CA LYS A 24 -1.65 13.89 11.84
C LYS A 24 -1.48 13.64 10.35
N VAL A 25 -1.95 12.49 9.86
CA VAL A 25 -1.95 12.11 8.45
C VAL A 25 -3.37 11.99 7.92
N ARG A 26 -3.55 12.21 6.62
CA ARG A 26 -4.83 12.06 5.93
C ARG A 26 -4.73 10.94 4.89
N GLY A 27 -5.79 10.16 4.76
CA GLY A 27 -5.81 9.01 3.85
C GLY A 27 -5.12 7.79 4.46
N SER A 28 -4.26 7.12 3.70
CA SER A 28 -3.50 5.97 4.19
C SER A 28 -2.40 6.38 5.17
N MET A 29 -2.05 5.52 6.10
CA MET A 29 -0.99 5.77 7.08
C MET A 29 0.40 5.90 6.43
N GLY A 30 0.58 5.40 5.20
CA GLY A 30 1.82 5.53 4.44
C GLY A 30 3.06 4.91 5.12
N VAL A 31 2.85 3.94 6.02
CA VAL A 31 3.92 3.25 6.75
C VAL A 31 3.84 1.77 6.41
N PRO A 32 4.90 1.17 5.84
CA PRO A 32 4.99 -0.27 5.66
C PRO A 32 4.78 -1.03 6.97
N THR A 33 4.06 -2.14 6.94
CA THR A 33 3.76 -2.95 8.14
C THR A 33 5.04 -3.36 8.88
N SER A 34 6.09 -3.70 8.15
CA SER A 34 7.40 -4.03 8.71
C SER A 34 8.09 -2.86 9.41
N GLY A 35 7.68 -1.63 9.12
CA GLY A 35 8.17 -0.39 9.74
C GLY A 35 7.46 -0.01 11.03
N ILE A 36 6.37 -0.65 11.38
CA ILE A 36 5.56 -0.32 12.57
C ILE A 36 6.17 -0.96 13.81
N GLU A 37 6.35 -0.17 14.85
CA GLU A 37 6.72 -0.65 16.19
C GLU A 37 5.48 -0.89 17.04
N GLN A 38 4.54 0.06 17.04
CA GLN A 38 3.34 0.00 17.87
C GLN A 38 2.17 0.71 17.19
N ILE A 39 0.98 0.13 17.35
CA ILE A 39 -0.29 0.78 17.01
C ILE A 39 -1.06 0.96 18.31
N THR A 40 -1.51 2.18 18.57
CA THR A 40 -2.34 2.53 19.71
C THR A 40 -3.68 3.04 19.20
N VAL A 41 -4.78 2.45 19.67
CA VAL A 41 -6.13 2.89 19.35
C VAL A 41 -6.75 3.55 20.57
N ILE A 42 -7.12 4.83 20.47
CA ILE A 42 -7.73 5.61 21.53
C ILE A 42 -9.19 5.83 21.16
N THR A 43 -10.08 5.20 21.93
CA THR A 43 -11.52 5.19 21.64
C THR A 43 -12.34 6.14 22.52
N GLY A 44 -11.70 6.86 23.44
CA GLY A 44 -12.36 7.83 24.34
C GLY A 44 -11.37 8.43 25.32
N GLY A 45 -11.78 9.51 26.00
CA GLY A 45 -10.88 10.25 26.88
C GLY A 45 -9.73 10.89 26.12
N LEU A 46 -10.02 11.44 24.93
CA LEU A 46 -9.01 11.98 24.02
C LEU A 46 -8.23 13.12 24.71
N PRO A 47 -6.89 13.03 24.78
CA PRO A 47 -6.07 14.15 25.25
C PRO A 47 -6.30 15.40 24.40
N ALA A 48 -6.17 16.59 25.00
CA ALA A 48 -6.44 17.87 24.33
C ALA A 48 -5.57 18.12 23.07
N GLN A 49 -4.44 17.45 22.94
CA GLN A 49 -3.59 17.51 21.76
C GLN A 49 -4.23 16.95 20.48
N TYR A 50 -5.34 16.21 20.62
CA TYR A 50 -6.09 15.60 19.52
C TYR A 50 -7.48 16.27 19.35
N GLY A 51 -7.52 17.59 19.37
CA GLY A 51 -8.73 18.41 19.53
C GLY A 51 -9.87 18.17 18.55
N ASP A 52 -9.62 17.64 17.35
CA ASP A 52 -10.63 17.49 16.28
C ASP A 52 -11.19 16.07 16.14
N ALA A 53 -10.69 15.09 16.89
CA ALA A 53 -11.13 13.71 16.73
C ALA A 53 -12.48 13.48 17.43
N THR A 54 -13.50 13.13 16.64
CA THR A 54 -14.86 12.86 17.14
C THR A 54 -15.17 11.37 17.25
N GLY A 55 -14.52 10.52 16.47
CA GLY A 55 -14.72 9.07 16.47
C GLY A 55 -13.68 8.34 17.32
N GLY A 56 -12.43 8.54 17.05
CA GLY A 56 -11.30 7.92 17.73
C GLY A 56 -9.99 8.25 17.04
N ILE A 57 -8.89 7.74 17.60
CA ILE A 57 -7.55 7.98 17.09
C ILE A 57 -6.83 6.67 16.92
N ILE A 58 -6.18 6.50 15.79
CA ILE A 58 -5.21 5.44 15.53
C ILE A 58 -3.83 6.10 15.45
N SER A 59 -3.00 5.83 16.44
CA SER A 59 -1.63 6.36 16.51
C SER A 59 -0.63 5.24 16.23
N VAL A 60 0.15 5.43 15.19
CA VAL A 60 1.22 4.52 14.78
C VAL A 60 2.56 5.11 15.19
N THR A 61 3.33 4.31 15.90
CA THR A 61 4.74 4.62 16.19
C THR A 61 5.61 3.77 15.27
N THR A 62 6.47 4.42 14.50
CA THR A 62 7.41 3.72 13.62
C THR A 62 8.62 3.24 14.40
N LYS A 63 9.22 2.14 13.92
CA LYS A 63 10.50 1.66 14.45
C LYS A 63 11.55 2.74 14.35
N GLY A 64 12.40 2.80 15.34
CA GLY A 64 13.51 3.75 15.37
C GLY A 64 14.85 3.12 14.97
N PRO A 65 15.88 3.98 14.83
CA PRO A 65 17.25 3.54 14.58
C PRO A 65 17.77 2.59 15.66
N SER A 66 18.42 1.53 15.24
CA SER A 66 19.01 0.52 16.13
C SER A 66 20.47 0.84 16.44
N SER A 67 20.92 0.47 17.64
CA SER A 67 22.35 0.58 17.99
C SER A 67 23.24 -0.41 17.22
N LYS A 68 22.67 -1.49 16.70
CA LYS A 68 23.33 -2.48 15.82
C LYS A 68 22.64 -2.47 14.48
N THR A 69 23.37 -2.67 13.40
CA THR A 69 22.76 -2.82 12.09
C THR A 69 21.89 -4.07 12.07
N ARG A 70 20.63 -3.89 11.69
CA ARG A 70 19.63 -4.94 11.53
C ARG A 70 18.87 -4.66 10.24
N GLY A 71 18.50 -5.70 9.55
CA GLY A 71 17.67 -5.60 8.35
C GLY A 71 16.93 -6.90 8.09
N GLY A 72 15.92 -6.81 7.25
CA GLY A 72 15.12 -7.94 6.81
C GLY A 72 14.44 -7.62 5.50
N ILE A 73 14.06 -8.69 4.79
CA ILE A 73 13.28 -8.63 3.56
C ILE A 73 12.15 -9.65 3.72
N GLY A 74 10.95 -9.24 3.35
CA GLY A 74 9.75 -10.08 3.27
C GLY A 74 9.25 -10.17 1.83
N LEU A 75 8.72 -11.31 1.46
CA LEU A 75 8.06 -11.54 0.18
C LEU A 75 6.77 -12.33 0.43
N GLU A 76 5.67 -11.78 -0.04
CA GLU A 76 4.37 -12.44 -0.06
C GLU A 76 3.87 -12.49 -1.49
N THR A 77 3.33 -13.62 -1.93
CA THR A 77 2.74 -13.78 -3.26
C THR A 77 1.57 -14.74 -3.22
N SER A 78 0.50 -14.41 -3.91
CA SER A 78 -0.62 -15.31 -4.19
C SER A 78 -0.62 -15.83 -5.63
N SER A 79 0.25 -15.32 -6.48
CA SER A 79 0.28 -15.60 -7.93
C SER A 79 0.38 -17.09 -8.30
N LEU A 80 0.80 -17.94 -7.34
CA LEU A 80 0.86 -19.40 -7.54
C LEU A 80 -0.47 -20.10 -7.23
N PHE A 81 -1.42 -19.41 -6.59
CA PHE A 81 -2.64 -20.00 -6.03
C PHE A 81 -3.92 -19.39 -6.59
N ASP A 82 -3.85 -18.17 -7.12
CA ASP A 82 -5.00 -17.47 -7.64
C ASP A 82 -4.63 -16.56 -8.83
N GLY A 83 -5.66 -16.02 -9.50
CA GLY A 83 -5.51 -15.11 -10.63
C GLY A 83 -5.51 -13.62 -10.24
N TYR A 84 -5.43 -13.27 -8.95
CA TYR A 84 -5.45 -11.87 -8.49
C TYR A 84 -4.07 -11.26 -8.41
N ASN A 85 -3.04 -12.10 -8.48
CA ASN A 85 -1.63 -11.71 -8.54
C ASN A 85 -1.23 -10.72 -7.43
N TYR A 86 -1.65 -11.02 -6.19
CA TYR A 86 -1.15 -10.25 -5.05
C TYR A 86 0.33 -10.52 -4.86
N ASN A 87 1.11 -9.48 -4.91
CA ASN A 87 2.55 -9.52 -4.66
C ASN A 87 2.94 -8.38 -3.74
N LEU A 88 3.64 -8.69 -2.68
CA LEU A 88 4.17 -7.72 -1.73
C LEU A 88 5.63 -8.04 -1.48
N LEU A 89 6.47 -7.06 -1.71
CA LEU A 89 7.89 -7.06 -1.35
C LEU A 89 8.10 -5.97 -0.33
N ASP A 90 8.52 -6.31 0.87
CA ASP A 90 8.90 -5.37 1.89
C ASP A 90 10.34 -5.58 2.36
N GLY A 91 10.95 -4.53 2.86
CA GLY A 91 12.28 -4.63 3.40
C GLY A 91 12.66 -3.41 4.21
N GLY A 92 13.51 -3.63 5.20
CA GLY A 92 13.95 -2.55 6.07
C GLY A 92 15.35 -2.75 6.58
N ILE A 93 16.01 -1.63 6.85
CA ILE A 93 17.33 -1.60 7.46
C ILE A 93 17.40 -0.51 8.52
N SER A 94 18.00 -0.81 9.64
CA SER A 94 18.25 0.15 10.72
C SER A 94 19.65 -0.01 11.28
N GLY A 95 20.21 1.06 11.79
CA GLY A 95 21.54 1.00 12.37
C GLY A 95 22.06 2.33 12.90
N ALA A 96 23.30 2.33 13.32
CA ALA A 96 24.01 3.52 13.76
C ALA A 96 25.08 3.91 12.73
N ILE A 97 24.97 5.13 12.21
CA ILE A 97 25.98 5.73 11.33
C ILE A 97 27.20 6.12 12.18
N LEU A 98 26.97 6.79 13.31
CA LEU A 98 28.02 7.28 14.19
C LEU A 98 27.74 6.85 15.62
N LYS A 99 28.76 6.28 16.29
CA LYS A 99 28.71 5.89 17.70
C LYS A 99 29.71 6.66 18.49
N LYS A 100 29.34 7.05 19.72
CA LYS A 100 30.28 7.60 20.69
C LYS A 100 31.29 6.52 21.08
N ARG A 101 32.56 6.88 21.20
CA ARG A 101 33.59 6.01 21.75
C ARG A 101 33.68 6.26 23.25
N ASN A 102 33.63 5.23 24.04
CA ASN A 102 33.82 5.29 25.48
C ASN A 102 35.32 5.44 25.79
N ALA A 103 35.64 5.83 27.03
CA ALA A 103 37.03 6.00 27.48
C ALA A 103 37.84 4.70 27.44
N ASP A 104 37.18 3.56 27.56
CA ASP A 104 37.73 2.20 27.44
C ASP A 104 37.93 1.71 26.00
N GLY A 105 37.64 2.58 25.01
CA GLY A 105 37.72 2.26 23.58
C GLY A 105 36.53 1.50 23.00
N THR A 106 35.55 1.10 23.79
CA THR A 106 34.37 0.39 23.35
C THR A 106 33.40 1.33 22.61
N LYS A 107 32.58 0.78 21.70
CA LYS A 107 31.51 1.51 21.02
C LYS A 107 30.34 1.72 21.99
N GLY A 108 30.10 2.98 22.34
CA GLY A 108 29.01 3.40 23.21
C GLY A 108 27.68 3.63 22.43
N ARG A 109 26.89 4.60 22.89
CA ARG A 109 25.59 4.93 22.30
C ARG A 109 25.70 5.42 20.87
N SER A 110 24.64 5.26 20.10
CA SER A 110 24.49 5.87 18.78
C SER A 110 24.37 7.39 18.93
N LEU A 111 25.18 8.13 18.20
CA LEU A 111 25.09 9.59 18.05
C LEU A 111 24.21 9.94 16.86
N ILE A 112 24.34 9.19 15.76
CA ILE A 112 23.51 9.30 14.58
C ILE A 112 23.05 7.90 14.24
N GLY A 113 21.74 7.72 14.19
CA GLY A 113 21.09 6.48 13.79
C GLY A 113 20.24 6.67 12.56
N TYR A 114 19.99 5.61 11.84
CA TYR A 114 19.10 5.58 10.68
C TYR A 114 18.14 4.41 10.77
N PHE A 115 16.97 4.61 10.21
CA PHE A 115 15.98 3.60 9.91
C PHE A 115 15.40 3.89 8.53
N LEU A 116 15.31 2.87 7.69
CA LEU A 116 14.70 2.95 6.38
C LEU A 116 13.90 1.68 6.15
N VAL A 117 12.68 1.83 5.67
CA VAL A 117 11.80 0.74 5.29
C VAL A 117 11.10 1.08 3.98
N GLY A 118 10.91 0.08 3.13
CA GLY A 118 10.18 0.21 1.88
C GLY A 118 9.26 -0.98 1.67
N GLU A 119 8.15 -0.74 0.99
CA GLU A 119 7.16 -1.74 0.62
C GLU A 119 6.71 -1.46 -0.81
N PHE A 120 6.79 -2.48 -1.63
CA PHE A 120 6.20 -2.50 -2.96
C PHE A 120 5.07 -3.52 -2.96
N LYS A 121 3.87 -3.08 -3.33
CA LYS A 121 2.68 -3.93 -3.42
C LYS A 121 2.08 -3.82 -4.79
N SER A 122 1.69 -4.95 -5.37
CA SER A 122 0.96 -5.04 -6.63
C SER A 122 -0.15 -6.06 -6.49
N ILE A 123 -1.33 -5.74 -6.98
CA ILE A 123 -2.49 -6.64 -7.03
C ILE A 123 -3.32 -6.31 -8.27
N ASP A 124 -3.78 -7.32 -8.98
CA ASP A 124 -4.57 -7.11 -10.20
C ASP A 124 -6.02 -6.74 -9.88
N ASP A 125 -6.59 -7.29 -8.81
CA ASP A 125 -7.96 -6.98 -8.38
C ASP A 125 -8.07 -7.01 -6.85
N THR A 126 -8.51 -5.89 -6.26
CA THR A 126 -8.70 -5.76 -4.81
C THR A 126 -10.06 -6.27 -4.33
N ASP A 127 -11.01 -6.46 -5.25
CA ASP A 127 -12.37 -6.93 -4.95
C ASP A 127 -12.80 -7.96 -6.01
N PRO A 128 -12.18 -9.16 -5.99
CA PRO A 128 -12.39 -10.17 -7.03
C PRO A 128 -13.81 -10.76 -6.98
N SER A 129 -14.36 -11.04 -8.15
CA SER A 129 -15.65 -11.72 -8.28
C SER A 129 -15.49 -13.22 -8.03
N ALA A 130 -16.38 -13.81 -7.21
CA ALA A 130 -16.37 -15.25 -6.94
C ALA A 130 -16.63 -16.13 -8.18
N ILE A 131 -17.27 -15.58 -9.20
CA ILE A 131 -17.62 -16.29 -10.46
C ILE A 131 -16.73 -15.89 -11.62
N GLY A 132 -15.75 -15.01 -11.40
CA GLY A 132 -14.92 -14.43 -12.44
C GLY A 132 -15.64 -13.41 -13.32
N MET A 133 -14.98 -13.01 -14.38
CA MET A 133 -15.45 -12.05 -15.37
C MET A 133 -15.23 -12.59 -16.78
N TRP A 134 -16.12 -12.26 -17.71
CA TRP A 134 -15.93 -12.58 -19.11
C TRP A 134 -15.26 -11.42 -19.82
N LYS A 135 -14.14 -11.68 -20.47
CA LYS A 135 -13.47 -10.72 -21.36
C LYS A 135 -13.36 -11.29 -22.76
N VAL A 136 -13.28 -10.42 -23.76
CA VAL A 136 -12.96 -10.82 -25.13
C VAL A 136 -11.49 -11.29 -25.16
N LYS A 137 -11.22 -12.39 -25.84
CA LYS A 137 -9.85 -12.91 -26.03
C LYS A 137 -8.96 -11.86 -26.71
N ASP A 138 -7.70 -11.86 -26.38
CA ASP A 138 -6.77 -10.79 -26.83
C ASP A 138 -6.59 -10.79 -28.35
N ASP A 139 -6.59 -11.94 -29.02
CA ASP A 139 -6.53 -12.08 -30.47
C ASP A 139 -7.80 -11.56 -31.17
N VAL A 140 -8.97 -11.85 -30.59
CA VAL A 140 -10.27 -11.32 -31.06
C VAL A 140 -10.30 -9.80 -30.89
N LEU A 141 -9.87 -9.29 -29.73
CA LEU A 141 -9.79 -7.84 -29.46
C LEU A 141 -8.88 -7.13 -30.46
N ALA A 142 -7.72 -7.70 -30.76
CA ALA A 142 -6.80 -7.15 -31.76
C ALA A 142 -7.44 -7.10 -33.16
N ASN A 143 -8.21 -8.14 -33.54
CA ASN A 143 -8.94 -8.15 -34.80
C ASN A 143 -10.07 -7.10 -34.83
N LEU A 144 -10.82 -6.93 -33.74
CA LEU A 144 -11.85 -5.89 -33.63
C LEU A 144 -11.28 -4.48 -33.75
N GLN A 145 -10.11 -4.24 -33.17
CA GLN A 145 -9.40 -2.95 -33.27
C GLN A 145 -8.87 -2.67 -34.69
N ALA A 146 -8.39 -3.71 -35.37
CA ALA A 146 -7.92 -3.59 -36.74
C ALA A 146 -9.06 -3.44 -37.77
N ASN A 147 -10.21 -4.09 -37.52
CA ASN A 147 -11.35 -4.15 -38.40
C ASN A 147 -12.64 -3.81 -37.64
N PRO A 148 -12.83 -2.55 -37.19
CA PRO A 148 -13.95 -2.18 -36.31
C PRO A 148 -15.32 -2.25 -37.03
N PHE A 149 -15.34 -2.17 -38.37
CA PHE A 149 -16.55 -2.19 -39.17
C PHE A 149 -16.41 -3.15 -40.34
N ILE A 150 -17.51 -3.78 -40.68
CA ILE A 150 -17.67 -4.58 -41.92
C ILE A 150 -18.79 -3.98 -42.78
N ILE A 151 -18.62 -4.14 -44.09
CA ILE A 151 -19.64 -3.75 -45.04
C ILE A 151 -20.77 -4.81 -45.03
N ALA A 152 -21.99 -4.35 -44.88
CA ALA A 152 -23.14 -5.24 -44.96
C ALA A 152 -23.20 -5.98 -46.31
N PRO A 153 -23.60 -7.26 -46.33
CA PRO A 153 -23.75 -8.02 -47.56
C PRO A 153 -24.69 -7.37 -48.60
N ASN A 154 -25.63 -6.56 -48.10
CA ASN A 154 -26.54 -5.77 -48.93
C ASN A 154 -26.08 -4.32 -48.90
N ALA A 155 -25.65 -3.77 -50.03
CA ALA A 155 -25.12 -2.40 -50.14
C ALA A 155 -26.05 -1.30 -49.59
N SER A 156 -27.33 -1.58 -49.40
CA SER A 156 -28.32 -0.66 -48.81
C SER A 156 -28.34 -0.64 -47.26
N ALA A 157 -27.67 -1.55 -46.60
CA ALA A 157 -27.72 -1.70 -45.13
C ALA A 157 -26.56 -1.00 -44.39
N GLY A 158 -25.59 -0.45 -45.12
CA GLY A 158 -24.48 0.32 -44.49
C GLY A 158 -23.38 -0.53 -43.89
N PHE A 159 -22.82 -0.06 -42.79
CA PHE A 159 -21.75 -0.73 -42.03
C PHE A 159 -22.30 -1.33 -40.74
N PHE A 160 -21.83 -2.51 -40.37
CA PHE A 160 -22.05 -3.13 -39.07
C PHE A 160 -20.77 -3.03 -38.23
N SER A 161 -20.92 -2.85 -36.91
CA SER A 161 -19.81 -3.02 -36.01
C SER A 161 -19.40 -4.50 -35.95
N THR A 162 -18.12 -4.79 -36.14
CA THR A 162 -17.61 -6.16 -36.03
C THR A 162 -17.87 -6.77 -34.65
N SER A 163 -18.01 -5.94 -33.61
CA SER A 163 -18.37 -6.37 -32.25
C SER A 163 -19.78 -6.97 -32.12
N GLU A 164 -20.69 -6.71 -33.09
CA GLU A 164 -22.02 -7.30 -33.11
C GLU A 164 -22.01 -8.78 -33.51
N LEU A 165 -20.90 -9.26 -34.06
CA LEU A 165 -20.74 -10.64 -34.51
C LEU A 165 -19.99 -11.52 -33.50
N LEU A 166 -19.72 -11.01 -32.31
CA LEU A 166 -19.05 -11.79 -31.27
C LEU A 166 -19.94 -12.95 -30.80
N GLU A 167 -19.32 -14.12 -30.75
CA GLU A 167 -19.91 -15.34 -30.24
C GLU A 167 -19.36 -15.70 -28.87
N LYS A 168 -19.99 -16.67 -28.21
CA LYS A 168 -19.54 -17.11 -26.86
C LYS A 168 -18.07 -17.57 -26.84
N ASP A 169 -17.61 -18.17 -27.92
CA ASP A 169 -16.27 -18.71 -28.04
C ASP A 169 -15.20 -17.62 -28.20
N ASP A 170 -15.60 -16.36 -28.46
CA ASP A 170 -14.70 -15.19 -28.51
C ASP A 170 -14.38 -14.64 -27.13
N PHE A 171 -15.00 -15.16 -26.08
CA PHE A 171 -14.79 -14.75 -24.70
C PHE A 171 -14.05 -15.80 -23.91
N GLU A 172 -13.33 -15.35 -22.90
CA GLU A 172 -12.71 -16.18 -21.86
C GLU A 172 -13.10 -15.70 -20.47
N ASN A 173 -13.17 -16.61 -19.51
CA ASN A 173 -13.42 -16.28 -18.11
C ASN A 173 -12.10 -16.03 -17.40
N VAL A 174 -11.96 -14.86 -16.79
CA VAL A 174 -10.79 -14.46 -16.01
C VAL A 174 -11.21 -14.20 -14.57
N GLN A 175 -10.29 -14.40 -13.61
CA GLN A 175 -10.59 -14.22 -12.19
C GLN A 175 -10.55 -12.75 -11.77
N ALA A 176 -9.58 -11.98 -12.29
CA ALA A 176 -9.44 -10.57 -11.98
C ALA A 176 -10.18 -9.70 -13.00
N LYS A 177 -10.76 -8.60 -12.52
CA LYS A 177 -11.34 -7.54 -13.38
C LYS A 177 -10.24 -6.87 -14.18
N MET A 178 -10.57 -6.47 -15.41
CA MET A 178 -9.64 -5.72 -16.25
C MET A 178 -9.49 -4.28 -15.76
N ASN A 179 -8.28 -3.75 -15.87
CA ASN A 179 -7.95 -2.34 -15.55
C ASN A 179 -8.22 -1.94 -14.10
N THR A 180 -8.18 -2.89 -13.16
CA THR A 180 -8.34 -2.66 -11.72
C THR A 180 -7.03 -2.83 -10.95
N ASN A 181 -5.94 -3.09 -11.65
CA ASN A 181 -4.64 -3.29 -11.02
C ASN A 181 -4.24 -2.09 -10.15
N ASN A 182 -3.79 -2.39 -8.95
CA ASN A 182 -3.30 -1.42 -8.00
C ASN A 182 -1.83 -1.72 -7.68
N THR A 183 -0.98 -0.73 -7.92
CA THR A 183 0.43 -0.83 -7.61
C THR A 183 0.81 0.33 -6.70
N SER A 184 1.45 0.04 -5.58
CA SER A 184 1.89 1.05 -4.63
C SER A 184 3.33 0.84 -4.20
N LEU A 185 4.04 1.95 -4.03
CA LEU A 185 5.37 2.00 -3.44
C LEU A 185 5.32 2.92 -2.23
N THR A 186 5.64 2.38 -1.08
CA THR A 186 5.71 3.14 0.17
C THR A 186 7.12 3.08 0.72
N VAL A 187 7.68 4.23 1.05
CA VAL A 187 9.02 4.34 1.65
C VAL A 187 8.93 5.24 2.87
N ASN A 188 9.48 4.78 3.98
CA ASN A 188 9.56 5.54 5.21
C ASN A 188 10.99 5.53 5.75
N GLY A 189 11.46 6.68 6.20
CA GLY A 189 12.81 6.83 6.72
C GLY A 189 12.85 7.72 7.96
N LYS A 190 13.77 7.42 8.87
CA LYS A 190 13.95 8.16 10.11
C LYS A 190 15.45 8.31 10.43
N LEU A 191 15.83 9.51 10.79
CA LEU A 191 17.19 9.83 11.25
C LEU A 191 17.11 10.35 12.68
N ASP A 192 17.85 9.73 13.57
CA ASP A 192 17.97 10.17 14.96
C ASP A 192 19.32 10.79 15.21
N PHE A 193 19.31 11.93 15.87
CA PHE A 193 20.50 12.63 16.29
C PHE A 193 20.52 12.81 17.80
N ASN A 194 21.49 12.20 18.47
CA ASN A 194 21.63 12.16 19.93
C ASN A 194 23.00 12.75 20.39
N PRO A 195 23.19 14.06 20.25
CA PRO A 195 24.53 14.68 20.50
C PRO A 195 24.94 14.62 21.95
N ILE A 196 24.00 14.78 22.87
CA ILE A 196 24.26 14.86 24.32
C ILE A 196 23.40 13.80 25.03
N LYS A 197 23.81 13.39 26.23
CA LYS A 197 22.98 12.50 27.06
C LYS A 197 21.64 13.18 27.38
N ASN A 198 20.53 12.48 27.17
CA ASN A 198 19.17 12.98 27.38
C ASN A 198 18.67 14.04 26.35
N THR A 199 19.37 14.26 25.25
CA THR A 199 18.88 15.09 24.14
C THR A 199 18.62 14.19 22.94
N PHE A 200 17.45 14.31 22.36
CA PHE A 200 16.98 13.50 21.25
C PHE A 200 16.32 14.40 20.21
N LEU A 201 16.75 14.29 18.97
CA LEU A 201 16.13 14.92 17.81
C LEU A 201 15.88 13.85 16.74
N SER A 202 14.66 13.73 16.29
CA SER A 202 14.26 12.82 15.21
C SER A 202 13.72 13.62 14.03
N LEU A 203 14.12 13.24 12.83
CA LEU A 203 13.68 13.78 11.55
C LEU A 203 13.16 12.65 10.66
#